data_bb3183c56ff33597d0ed42ce6cedb12e
#
_entry.id   bb3183c56ff33597d0ed42ce6cedb12e
#
_cell.length_a   1.000
_cell.length_b   1.000
_cell.length_c   1.000
_cell.angle_alpha   90.00
_cell.angle_beta   90.00
_cell.angle_gamma   90.00
#
_symmetry.space_group_name_H-M   'P 1'
#
loop_
_entity.id
_entity.type
_entity.pdbx_description
1 polymer ?
#
loop_
_entity_poly.entity_id
_entity_poly.type
_entity_poly.pdbx_seq_one_letter_code
_entity_poly.pdbx_strand_id
1 'polypeptide(L)'
;LEQGKPYGKHEKEKMQIGVTVLPDFNKDTTDRNRTSPFAFTGNKFEFRSLGSSDSIACANIMLNTAVAEELSQFADQLESSKDFQKDLHALILKTIKEHKRIIFNGNGYDDAWVKEAEKRGLLNLKSTPEALKHFTDQKNRDLFKKHGVFSDTEINSRFEIQNDNYSKIINIEALTM
;
A
#
# COMPACT_ATOMS: atom_id res chain seq x y z
N LEU A 1 2.03 -2.49 -18.94
CA LEU A 1 2.58 -1.19 -18.52
C LEU A 1 4.10 -1.16 -18.59
N GLU A 2 4.82 -2.12 -17.97
CA GLU A 2 6.29 -2.16 -17.96
C GLU A 2 6.92 -2.18 -19.36
N GLN A 3 6.25 -2.79 -20.33
CA GLN A 3 6.73 -2.88 -21.72
C GLN A 3 6.35 -1.65 -22.55
N GLY A 4 5.63 -0.68 -21.99
CA GLY A 4 5.13 0.50 -22.72
C GLY A 4 4.15 0.19 -23.85
N LYS A 5 3.59 -1.02 -23.89
CA LYS A 5 2.63 -1.44 -24.90
C LYS A 5 1.21 -1.22 -24.39
N PRO A 6 0.26 -0.87 -25.29
CA PRO A 6 -1.15 -0.81 -24.93
C PRO A 6 -1.61 -2.14 -24.34
N TYR A 7 -2.40 -2.08 -23.29
CA TYR A 7 -3.05 -3.27 -22.76
C TYR A 7 -4.05 -3.79 -23.80
N GLY A 8 -3.86 -5.03 -24.23
CA GLY A 8 -4.73 -5.65 -25.24
C GLY A 8 -6.19 -5.69 -24.76
N LYS A 9 -7.13 -5.73 -25.71
CA LYS A 9 -8.53 -6.01 -25.36
C LYS A 9 -8.61 -7.39 -24.71
N HIS A 10 -8.89 -7.44 -23.41
CA HIS A 10 -9.30 -8.68 -22.77
C HIS A 10 -10.69 -9.05 -23.30
N GLU A 11 -10.78 -10.12 -24.07
CA GLU A 11 -12.05 -10.77 -24.29
C GLU A 11 -12.54 -11.30 -22.96
N LYS A 12 -13.73 -10.86 -22.55
CA LYS A 12 -14.36 -11.37 -21.32
C LYS A 12 -14.63 -12.86 -21.52
N GLU A 13 -13.93 -13.70 -20.79
CA GLU A 13 -14.23 -15.13 -20.77
C GLU A 13 -15.67 -15.34 -20.30
N LYS A 14 -16.45 -16.04 -21.10
CA LYS A 14 -17.81 -16.42 -20.73
C LYS A 14 -17.79 -17.78 -20.07
N MET A 15 -18.53 -17.94 -19.01
CA MET A 15 -18.75 -19.21 -18.35
C MET A 15 -19.97 -19.87 -18.99
N GLN A 16 -19.74 -20.97 -19.69
CA GLN A 16 -20.81 -21.82 -20.23
C GLN A 16 -21.12 -22.90 -19.21
N ILE A 17 -22.33 -22.88 -18.67
CA ILE A 17 -22.77 -23.86 -17.65
C ILE A 17 -23.34 -25.14 -18.29
N GLY A 18 -23.13 -25.35 -19.57
CA GLY A 18 -23.51 -26.60 -20.26
C GLY A 18 -25.03 -26.90 -20.38
N VAL A 19 -25.87 -25.92 -20.06
CA VAL A 19 -27.33 -26.02 -20.13
C VAL A 19 -27.83 -24.96 -21.11
N THR A 20 -28.52 -25.36 -22.13
CA THR A 20 -28.97 -24.48 -23.23
C THR A 20 -30.03 -23.43 -22.84
N VAL A 21 -30.52 -23.49 -21.60
CA VAL A 21 -31.62 -22.63 -21.12
C VAL A 21 -31.09 -21.43 -20.28
N LEU A 22 -29.83 -21.43 -19.89
CA LEU A 22 -29.23 -20.34 -19.09
C LEU A 22 -28.40 -19.42 -19.99
N PRO A 23 -28.51 -18.09 -19.81
CA PRO A 23 -27.67 -17.15 -20.55
C PRO A 23 -26.21 -17.31 -20.14
N ASP A 24 -25.32 -17.03 -21.08
CA ASP A 24 -23.87 -16.94 -20.79
C ASP A 24 -23.56 -15.83 -19.77
N PHE A 25 -22.87 -16.17 -18.71
CA PHE A 25 -22.41 -15.20 -17.73
C PHE A 25 -20.95 -14.85 -17.98
N ASN A 26 -20.63 -13.58 -17.82
CA ASN A 26 -19.21 -13.16 -17.79
C ASN A 26 -18.55 -13.77 -16.56
N LYS A 27 -17.41 -14.44 -16.76
CA LYS A 27 -16.59 -14.93 -15.66
C LYS A 27 -16.09 -13.72 -14.85
N ASP A 28 -16.30 -13.77 -13.55
CA ASP A 28 -15.74 -12.75 -12.66
C ASP A 28 -14.22 -12.96 -12.58
N THR A 29 -13.47 -12.01 -13.12
CA THR A 29 -12.00 -11.99 -13.10
C THR A 29 -11.45 -11.18 -11.94
N THR A 30 -12.30 -10.73 -11.02
CA THR A 30 -11.87 -10.02 -9.82
C THR A 30 -11.07 -10.95 -8.92
N ASP A 31 -9.76 -10.78 -8.92
CA ASP A 31 -8.90 -11.49 -7.99
C ASP A 31 -9.05 -10.88 -6.61
N ARG A 32 -9.70 -11.60 -5.70
CA ARG A 32 -9.68 -11.29 -4.27
C ARG A 32 -8.35 -11.80 -3.71
N ASN A 33 -7.26 -11.10 -4.01
CA ASN A 33 -6.00 -11.39 -3.39
C ASN A 33 -6.11 -11.19 -1.86
N ARG A 34 -6.23 -12.29 -1.13
CA ARG A 34 -6.33 -12.28 0.34
C ARG A 34 -4.98 -12.40 1.02
N THR A 35 -3.90 -12.49 0.25
CA THR A 35 -2.54 -12.76 0.72
C THR A 35 -1.67 -11.51 0.79
N SER A 36 -2.21 -10.33 0.48
CA SER A 36 -1.49 -9.07 0.55
C SER A 36 -2.19 -8.10 1.50
N PRO A 37 -1.45 -7.40 2.38
CA PRO A 37 -2.01 -6.35 3.24
C PRO A 37 -2.40 -5.09 2.45
N PHE A 38 -1.88 -4.91 1.23
CA PHE A 38 -2.19 -3.79 0.36
C PHE A 38 -2.40 -4.29 -1.07
N ALA A 39 -3.59 -4.85 -1.32
CA ALA A 39 -3.91 -5.53 -2.56
C ALA A 39 -4.50 -4.57 -3.61
N PHE A 40 -4.05 -4.71 -4.86
CA PHE A 40 -4.71 -4.09 -6.01
C PHE A 40 -5.85 -5.00 -6.50
N THR A 41 -7.07 -4.48 -6.52
CA THR A 41 -8.29 -5.23 -6.86
C THR A 41 -8.92 -4.77 -8.17
N GLY A 42 -8.10 -4.49 -9.18
CA GLY A 42 -8.52 -4.13 -10.53
C GLY A 42 -8.60 -2.63 -10.79
N ASN A 43 -9.23 -1.85 -9.94
CA ASN A 43 -9.37 -0.39 -10.06
C ASN A 43 -9.13 0.37 -8.76
N LYS A 44 -8.80 -0.32 -7.68
CA LYS A 44 -8.57 0.25 -6.36
C LYS A 44 -7.54 -0.58 -5.59
N PHE A 45 -6.97 0.03 -4.55
CA PHE A 45 -6.19 -0.67 -3.55
C PHE A 45 -7.05 -0.91 -2.32
N GLU A 46 -6.91 -2.09 -1.73
CA GLU A 46 -7.51 -2.43 -0.45
C GLU A 46 -6.41 -2.59 0.59
N PHE A 47 -6.43 -1.72 1.60
CA PHE A 47 -5.58 -1.87 2.78
C PHE A 47 -6.29 -2.78 3.78
N ARG A 48 -5.57 -3.81 4.22
CA ARG A 48 -6.06 -4.81 5.19
C ARG A 48 -5.08 -4.90 6.33
N SER A 49 -5.56 -4.68 7.53
CA SER A 49 -4.76 -4.73 8.75
C SER A 49 -5.56 -5.36 9.89
N LEU A 50 -4.87 -5.96 10.83
CA LEU A 50 -5.43 -6.31 12.13
C LEU A 50 -5.73 -5.01 12.90
N GLY A 51 -6.67 -5.05 13.85
CA GLY A 51 -7.00 -3.89 14.67
C GLY A 51 -8.49 -3.53 14.62
N SER A 52 -9.39 -4.52 14.73
CA SER A 52 -10.84 -4.29 14.72
C SER A 52 -11.34 -3.38 15.84
N SER A 53 -10.58 -3.24 16.91
CA SER A 53 -10.84 -2.33 18.05
C SER A 53 -10.14 -0.98 17.91
N ASP A 54 -9.25 -0.82 16.91
CA ASP A 54 -8.48 0.40 16.73
C ASP A 54 -9.15 1.37 15.75
N SER A 55 -8.78 2.65 15.88
CA SER A 55 -9.19 3.65 14.90
C SER A 55 -8.45 3.49 13.58
N ILE A 56 -9.18 3.49 12.47
CA ILE A 56 -8.59 3.49 11.11
C ILE A 56 -7.87 4.81 10.78
N ALA A 57 -8.00 5.84 11.60
CA ALA A 57 -7.48 7.18 11.33
C ALA A 57 -5.96 7.17 11.09
N CYS A 58 -5.19 6.41 11.87
CA CYS A 58 -3.75 6.34 11.74
C CYS A 58 -3.34 5.82 10.35
N ALA A 59 -3.91 4.68 9.93
CA ALA A 59 -3.65 4.10 8.61
C ALA A 59 -4.02 5.09 7.48
N ASN A 60 -5.18 5.73 7.57
CA ASN A 60 -5.62 6.70 6.58
C ASN A 60 -4.72 7.93 6.51
N ILE A 61 -4.26 8.46 7.64
CA ILE A 61 -3.33 9.60 7.67
C ILE A 61 -2.03 9.24 6.94
N MET A 62 -1.43 8.08 7.26
CA MET A 62 -0.17 7.65 6.64
C MET A 62 -0.32 7.45 5.13
N LEU A 63 -1.34 6.71 4.71
CA LEU A 63 -1.57 6.43 3.29
C LEU A 63 -1.90 7.69 2.49
N ASN A 64 -2.79 8.53 3.01
CA ASN A 64 -3.18 9.77 2.31
C ASN A 64 -2.01 10.76 2.22
N THR A 65 -1.17 10.87 3.26
CA THR A 65 0.01 11.73 3.22
C THR A 65 1.02 11.24 2.19
N ALA A 66 1.27 9.92 2.13
CA ALA A 66 2.15 9.34 1.13
C ALA A 66 1.63 9.58 -0.30
N VAL A 67 0.33 9.35 -0.54
CA VAL A 67 -0.30 9.60 -1.84
C VAL A 67 -0.27 11.08 -2.20
N ALA A 68 -0.51 11.99 -1.26
CA ALA A 68 -0.46 13.42 -1.49
C ALA A 68 0.94 13.87 -1.91
N GLU A 69 1.99 13.34 -1.29
CA GLU A 69 3.38 13.62 -1.68
C GLU A 69 3.68 13.17 -3.11
N GLU A 70 3.34 11.93 -3.44
CA GLU A 70 3.58 11.41 -4.79
C GLU A 70 2.79 12.17 -5.87
N LEU A 71 1.54 12.52 -5.59
CA LEU A 71 0.74 13.33 -6.51
C LEU A 71 1.30 14.74 -6.69
N SER A 72 1.83 15.36 -5.62
CA SER A 72 2.51 16.66 -5.70
C SER A 72 3.73 16.58 -6.60
N GLN A 73 4.58 15.56 -6.41
CA GLN A 73 5.76 15.37 -7.24
C GLN A 73 5.42 15.10 -8.71
N PHE A 74 4.35 14.35 -8.97
CA PHE A 74 3.88 14.11 -10.34
C PHE A 74 3.31 15.37 -10.97
N ALA A 75 2.58 16.18 -10.21
CA ALA A 75 2.07 17.46 -10.67
C ALA A 75 3.22 18.40 -11.07
N ASP A 76 4.25 18.53 -10.23
CA ASP A 76 5.43 19.36 -10.51
C ASP A 76 6.15 18.92 -11.81
N GLN A 77 6.21 17.62 -12.07
CA GLN A 77 6.84 17.09 -13.29
C GLN A 77 6.00 17.31 -14.55
N LEU A 78 4.67 17.37 -14.41
CA LEU A 78 3.76 17.48 -15.55
C LEU A 78 3.28 18.91 -15.81
N GLU A 79 3.44 19.84 -14.86
CA GLU A 79 2.94 21.21 -14.96
C GLU A 79 3.51 21.96 -16.18
N SER A 80 4.78 21.74 -16.52
CA SER A 80 5.44 22.37 -17.66
C SER A 80 5.40 21.54 -18.96
N SER A 81 4.63 20.45 -18.99
CA SER A 81 4.57 19.54 -20.13
C SER A 81 3.95 20.21 -21.36
N LYS A 82 4.58 20.05 -22.52
CA LYS A 82 4.06 20.46 -23.82
C LYS A 82 3.17 19.39 -24.46
N ASP A 83 3.36 18.13 -24.11
CA ASP A 83 2.58 16.98 -24.56
C ASP A 83 2.25 16.10 -23.34
N PHE A 84 1.18 16.49 -22.66
CA PHE A 84 0.76 15.88 -21.41
C PHE A 84 0.62 14.35 -21.52
N GLN A 85 0.04 13.83 -22.59
CA GLN A 85 -0.20 12.39 -22.73
C GLN A 85 1.12 11.61 -22.86
N LYS A 86 2.06 12.13 -23.62
CA LYS A 86 3.37 11.53 -23.80
C LYS A 86 4.18 11.55 -22.51
N ASP A 87 4.20 12.70 -21.85
CA ASP A 87 4.99 12.87 -20.62
C ASP A 87 4.39 12.07 -19.45
N LEU A 88 3.06 12.04 -19.35
CA LEU A 88 2.36 11.17 -18.38
C LEU A 88 2.70 9.70 -18.62
N HIS A 89 2.67 9.24 -19.88
CA HIS A 89 3.03 7.85 -20.20
C HIS A 89 4.48 7.54 -19.82
N ALA A 90 5.41 8.45 -20.11
CA ALA A 90 6.82 8.32 -19.75
C ALA A 90 7.01 8.27 -18.22
N LEU A 91 6.31 9.15 -17.49
CA LEU A 91 6.34 9.18 -16.03
C LEU A 91 5.84 7.87 -15.41
N ILE A 92 4.70 7.35 -15.86
CA ILE A 92 4.15 6.08 -15.39
C ILE A 92 5.15 4.94 -15.64
N LEU A 93 5.70 4.86 -16.84
CA LEU A 93 6.66 3.82 -17.21
C LEU A 93 7.94 3.88 -16.36
N LYS A 94 8.45 5.08 -16.14
CA LYS A 94 9.62 5.34 -15.26
C LYS A 94 9.34 4.87 -13.84
N THR A 95 8.23 5.33 -13.25
CA THR A 95 7.83 5.02 -11.87
C THR A 95 7.68 3.50 -11.65
N ILE A 96 7.02 2.81 -12.58
CA ILE A 96 6.87 1.35 -12.48
C ILE A 96 8.23 0.65 -12.52
N LYS A 97 9.15 1.07 -13.39
CA LYS A 97 10.49 0.47 -13.47
C LYS A 97 11.31 0.71 -12.22
N GLU A 98 11.31 1.93 -11.69
CA GLU A 98 12.08 2.31 -10.50
C GLU A 98 11.59 1.60 -9.24
N HIS A 99 10.25 1.41 -9.12
CA HIS A 99 9.63 0.83 -7.94
C HIS A 99 9.21 -0.64 -8.10
N LYS A 100 9.64 -1.31 -9.16
CA LYS A 100 9.30 -2.71 -9.44
C LYS A 100 9.59 -3.66 -8.26
N ARG A 101 10.57 -3.34 -7.43
CA ARG A 101 10.95 -4.14 -6.26
C ARG A 101 9.82 -4.33 -5.24
N ILE A 102 8.83 -3.42 -5.20
CA ILE A 102 7.69 -3.50 -4.27
C ILE A 102 6.55 -4.34 -4.83
N ILE A 103 6.55 -4.64 -6.14
CA ILE A 103 5.46 -5.39 -6.78
C ILE A 103 5.69 -6.88 -6.53
N PHE A 104 4.71 -7.50 -5.89
CA PHE A 104 4.72 -8.93 -5.60
C PHE A 104 3.38 -9.55 -5.99
N ASN A 105 3.47 -10.62 -6.78
CA ASN A 105 2.32 -11.42 -7.20
C ASN A 105 2.53 -12.85 -6.69
N GLY A 106 1.94 -13.18 -5.54
CA GLY A 106 2.11 -14.48 -4.92
C GLY A 106 1.52 -14.54 -3.51
N ASN A 107 1.84 -15.60 -2.78
CA ASN A 107 1.40 -15.79 -1.41
C ASN A 107 2.28 -15.01 -0.42
N GLY A 108 1.76 -13.92 0.15
CA GLY A 108 2.46 -13.08 1.14
C GLY A 108 2.65 -13.75 2.51
N TYR A 109 2.00 -14.90 2.76
CA TYR A 109 2.17 -15.67 4.00
C TYR A 109 3.28 -16.74 3.91
N ASP A 110 3.87 -16.91 2.74
CA ASP A 110 4.94 -17.89 2.53
C ASP A 110 6.28 -17.36 3.09
N ASP A 111 7.02 -18.20 3.79
CA ASP A 111 8.36 -17.89 4.30
C ASP A 111 9.34 -17.52 3.16
N ALA A 112 9.12 -18.04 1.96
CA ALA A 112 9.88 -17.68 0.78
C ALA A 112 9.72 -16.20 0.44
N TRP A 113 8.54 -15.61 0.66
CA TRP A 113 8.33 -14.18 0.48
C TRP A 113 9.08 -13.34 1.49
N VAL A 114 9.14 -13.77 2.75
CA VAL A 114 9.89 -13.05 3.80
C VAL A 114 11.36 -12.87 3.38
N LYS A 115 11.99 -13.95 2.91
CA LYS A 115 13.38 -13.93 2.41
C LYS A 115 13.56 -13.06 1.16
N GLU A 116 12.60 -13.13 0.24
CA GLU A 116 12.64 -12.32 -0.98
C GLU A 116 12.42 -10.83 -0.66
N ALA A 117 11.54 -10.49 0.26
CA ALA A 117 11.29 -9.12 0.70
C ALA A 117 12.56 -8.51 1.33
N GLU A 118 13.23 -9.27 2.20
CA GLU A 118 14.51 -8.86 2.79
C GLU A 118 15.58 -8.62 1.72
N LYS A 119 15.71 -9.53 0.76
CA LYS A 119 16.63 -9.38 -0.38
C LYS A 119 16.33 -8.13 -1.22
N ARG A 120 15.07 -7.75 -1.34
CA ARG A 120 14.63 -6.53 -2.04
C ARG A 120 14.77 -5.26 -1.18
N GLY A 121 15.24 -5.38 0.06
CA GLY A 121 15.37 -4.27 1.01
C GLY A 121 14.01 -3.71 1.48
N LEU A 122 12.99 -4.56 1.53
CA LEU A 122 11.68 -4.21 2.09
C LEU A 122 11.69 -4.49 3.59
N LEU A 123 11.12 -3.58 4.37
CA LEU A 123 11.00 -3.76 5.82
C LEU A 123 9.97 -4.86 6.14
N ASN A 124 10.32 -5.72 7.09
CA ASN A 124 9.42 -6.70 7.67
C ASN A 124 9.57 -6.68 9.20
N LEU A 125 8.99 -5.66 9.81
CA LEU A 125 9.09 -5.41 11.25
C LEU A 125 8.09 -6.30 11.99
N LYS A 126 8.59 -7.09 12.93
CA LYS A 126 7.82 -8.13 13.63
C LYS A 126 7.08 -7.62 14.86
N SER A 127 7.47 -6.47 15.38
CA SER A 127 6.91 -5.94 16.63
C SER A 127 6.52 -4.46 16.51
N THR A 128 5.53 -4.06 17.29
CA THR A 128 5.08 -2.68 17.35
C THR A 128 6.19 -1.71 17.77
N PRO A 129 7.02 -1.99 18.80
CA PRO A 129 8.13 -1.10 19.18
C PRO A 129 9.17 -0.90 18.07
N GLU A 130 9.45 -1.94 17.26
CA GLU A 130 10.34 -1.80 16.11
C GLU A 130 9.73 -0.89 15.03
N ALA A 131 8.45 -1.09 14.74
CA ALA A 131 7.74 -0.30 13.75
C ALA A 131 7.60 1.19 14.16
N LEU A 132 7.31 1.44 15.43
CA LEU A 132 7.13 2.80 15.96
C LEU A 132 8.39 3.67 15.85
N LYS A 133 9.59 3.09 15.92
CA LYS A 133 10.84 3.84 15.73
C LYS A 133 10.86 4.57 14.38
N HIS A 134 10.34 3.93 13.34
CA HIS A 134 10.28 4.52 12.00
C HIS A 134 9.28 5.66 11.86
N PHE A 135 8.29 5.75 12.76
CA PHE A 135 7.37 6.88 12.77
C PHE A 135 8.09 8.22 13.04
N THR A 136 9.16 8.18 13.82
CA THR A 136 9.96 9.36 14.17
C THR A 136 11.18 9.62 13.30
N ASP A 137 11.40 8.80 12.25
CA ASP A 137 12.47 9.00 11.28
C ASP A 137 12.39 10.40 10.65
N GLN A 138 13.55 11.03 10.42
CA GLN A 138 13.60 12.41 9.91
C GLN A 138 12.82 12.57 8.59
N LYS A 139 12.93 11.63 7.67
CA LYS A 139 12.18 11.65 6.41
C LYS A 139 10.66 11.74 6.61
N ASN A 140 10.13 11.05 7.63
CA ASN A 140 8.70 11.06 7.93
C ASN A 140 8.29 12.37 8.61
N ARG A 141 9.14 12.91 9.50
CA ARG A 141 8.94 14.24 10.10
C ARG A 141 8.86 15.33 9.03
N ASP A 142 9.81 15.32 8.11
CA ASP A 142 9.86 16.31 7.01
C ASP A 142 8.61 16.19 6.11
N LEU A 143 8.18 14.98 5.82
CA LEU A 143 6.97 14.70 5.05
C LEU A 143 5.71 15.25 5.74
N PHE A 144 5.52 14.95 7.01
CA PHE A 144 4.37 15.43 7.78
C PHE A 144 4.35 16.96 7.89
N LYS A 145 5.50 17.58 8.09
CA LYS A 145 5.63 19.04 8.13
C LYS A 145 5.32 19.68 6.77
N LYS A 146 5.88 19.12 5.69
CA LYS A 146 5.66 19.61 4.33
C LYS A 146 4.18 19.70 3.99
N HIS A 147 3.41 18.69 4.40
CA HIS A 147 1.96 18.64 4.15
C HIS A 147 1.10 19.22 5.26
N GLY A 148 1.70 19.82 6.30
CA GLY A 148 0.96 20.41 7.42
C GLY A 148 0.14 19.40 8.21
N VAL A 149 0.54 18.12 8.22
CA VAL A 149 -0.20 17.03 8.87
C VAL A 149 0.11 16.97 10.35
N PHE A 150 1.39 16.97 10.71
CA PHE A 150 1.84 16.95 12.09
C PHE A 150 3.05 17.86 12.33
N SER A 151 3.06 18.53 13.47
CA SER A 151 4.24 19.17 14.05
C SER A 151 5.14 18.14 14.75
N ASP A 152 6.39 18.51 15.06
CA ASP A 152 7.30 17.65 15.82
C ASP A 152 6.74 17.27 17.19
N THR A 153 6.05 18.18 17.85
CA THR A 153 5.40 17.91 19.15
C THR A 153 4.32 16.84 19.01
N GLU A 154 3.50 16.92 17.98
CA GLU A 154 2.46 15.92 17.74
C GLU A 154 3.03 14.56 17.36
N ILE A 155 4.12 14.52 16.56
CA ILE A 155 4.80 13.27 16.21
C ILE A 155 5.35 12.60 17.47
N ASN A 156 6.05 13.35 18.31
CA ASN A 156 6.60 12.83 19.55
C ASN A 156 5.49 12.35 20.51
N SER A 157 4.46 13.15 20.70
CA SER A 157 3.31 12.80 21.54
C SER A 157 2.64 11.52 21.08
N ARG A 158 2.40 11.35 19.76
CA ARG A 158 1.80 10.14 19.20
C ARG A 158 2.71 8.93 19.38
N PHE A 159 4.01 9.10 19.20
CA PHE A 159 4.98 8.03 19.43
C PHE A 159 4.92 7.54 20.88
N GLU A 160 4.95 8.45 21.86
CA GLU A 160 4.86 8.11 23.29
C GLU A 160 3.52 7.44 23.64
N ILE A 161 2.41 7.97 23.15
CA ILE A 161 1.07 7.38 23.35
C ILE A 161 1.01 5.96 22.82
N GLN A 162 1.54 5.68 21.64
CA GLN A 162 1.53 4.33 21.07
C GLN A 162 2.41 3.36 21.85
N ASN A 163 3.58 3.80 22.31
CA ASN A 163 4.44 2.99 23.18
C ASN A 163 3.77 2.67 24.53
N ASP A 164 3.11 3.66 25.13
CA ASP A 164 2.40 3.47 26.39
C ASP A 164 1.21 2.52 26.22
N ASN A 165 0.45 2.66 25.17
CA ASN A 165 -0.65 1.74 24.83
C ASN A 165 -0.15 0.32 24.62
N TYR A 166 0.93 0.14 23.86
CA TYR A 166 1.54 -1.17 23.67
C TYR A 166 1.96 -1.80 25.01
N SER A 167 2.65 -1.04 25.85
CA SER A 167 3.10 -1.50 27.17
C SER A 167 1.93 -1.90 28.07
N LYS A 168 0.83 -1.15 28.04
CA LYS A 168 -0.39 -1.48 28.79
C LYS A 168 -1.03 -2.77 28.31
N ILE A 169 -1.15 -2.98 27.00
CA ILE A 169 -1.72 -4.21 26.43
C ILE A 169 -0.89 -5.42 26.82
N ILE A 170 0.44 -5.36 26.65
CA ILE A 170 1.33 -6.46 27.01
C ILE A 170 1.28 -6.81 28.50
N ASN A 171 1.20 -5.79 29.36
CA ASN A 171 1.07 -6.02 30.80
C ASN A 171 -0.27 -6.70 31.16
N ILE A 172 -1.37 -6.30 30.51
CA ILE A 172 -2.68 -6.93 30.73
C ILE A 172 -2.64 -8.38 30.25
N GLU A 173 -2.12 -8.65 29.07
CA GLU A 173 -1.99 -10.01 28.54
C GLU A 173 -1.14 -10.90 29.45
N ALA A 174 0.02 -10.40 29.90
CA ALA A 174 0.90 -11.14 30.80
C ALA A 174 0.26 -11.46 32.17
N LEU A 175 -0.67 -10.61 32.64
CA LEU A 175 -1.38 -10.84 33.91
C LEU A 175 -2.58 -11.78 33.76
N THR A 176 -3.06 -11.99 32.54
CA THR A 176 -4.23 -12.84 32.24
C THR A 176 -3.87 -14.24 31.77
N MET A 177 -2.61 -14.49 31.45
CA MET A 177 -2.04 -15.80 31.10
C MET A 177 -1.64 -16.57 32.36
#